data_82f4aea09005907b5d74828075044fe8
#
_entry.id   82f4aea09005907b5d74828075044fe8
#
_cell.length_a   1.000
_cell.length_b   1.000
_cell.length_c   1.000
_cell.angle_alpha   90.00
_cell.angle_beta   90.00
_cell.angle_gamma   90.00
#
_symmetry.space_group_name_H-M   'P 1'
#
loop_
_entity.id
_entity.type
_entity.pdbx_description
1 polymer ?
#
loop_
_entity_poly.entity_id
_entity_poly.type
_entity_poly.pdbx_seq_one_letter_code
_entity_poly.pdbx_strand_id
1 'polypeptide(L)'
;LHDEQPLQQLYAAGARPLLGAPRAALDFLFEGQGAPASVALLPLVHRGAFIGSLNLGSRDATRFAAGSSTDFLERLAALAAVCLDSALATERLRLAGLTDGLTGVHNRRYFESRCLEEVQAARRSKLPLVCLLLDVDHFKRINDTHGHPAGDAVLRYVARLIRAQLRGSDVVARYGGEEFVLLLPATPLSAALEIAERIRRVIAAQSMP
;
A
#
# COMPACT_ATOMS: atom_id res chain seq x y z
N LEU A 1 -5.35 -3.69 10.57
CA LEU A 1 -6.64 -3.10 10.22
C LEU A 1 -7.70 -4.00 10.86
N HIS A 2 -8.27 -3.56 11.99
CA HIS A 2 -9.39 -4.24 12.62
C HIS A 2 -10.65 -4.03 11.78
N ASP A 3 -11.56 -5.00 11.84
CA ASP A 3 -12.81 -5.01 11.11
C ASP A 3 -13.59 -3.69 11.35
N GLU A 4 -13.88 -2.93 10.30
CA GLU A 4 -14.51 -1.60 10.41
C GLU A 4 -15.98 -1.67 10.80
N GLN A 5 -16.63 -2.84 10.66
CA GLN A 5 -18.05 -3.03 10.87
C GLN A 5 -18.53 -2.73 12.31
N PRO A 6 -17.82 -3.11 13.39
CA PRO A 6 -18.27 -2.82 14.74
C PRO A 6 -18.26 -1.32 15.06
N LEU A 7 -17.29 -0.56 14.52
CA LEU A 7 -17.17 0.88 14.75
C LEU A 7 -18.23 1.68 13.95
N GLN A 8 -18.50 1.29 12.71
CA GLN A 8 -19.54 1.93 11.91
C GLN A 8 -20.94 1.75 12.55
N GLN A 9 -21.22 0.56 13.10
CA GLN A 9 -22.47 0.32 13.82
C GLN A 9 -22.59 1.13 15.11
N LEU A 10 -21.47 1.34 15.81
CA LEU A 10 -21.44 2.14 17.05
C LEU A 10 -21.85 3.60 16.80
N TYR A 11 -21.51 4.16 15.65
CA TYR A 11 -21.78 5.55 15.28
C TYR A 11 -22.97 5.73 14.33
N ALA A 12 -23.71 4.64 14.01
CA ALA A 12 -24.86 4.68 13.09
C ALA A 12 -25.99 5.63 13.56
N ALA A 13 -26.08 5.92 14.86
CA ALA A 13 -27.09 6.81 15.45
C ALA A 13 -26.69 8.29 15.48
N GLY A 14 -25.51 8.66 14.94
CA GLY A 14 -25.00 10.03 14.92
C GLY A 14 -23.51 10.09 15.23
N ALA A 15 -22.79 10.90 14.46
CA ALA A 15 -21.32 11.04 14.57
C ALA A 15 -20.92 11.91 15.77
N ARG A 16 -21.33 11.54 16.98
CA ARG A 16 -21.00 12.26 18.22
C ARG A 16 -20.04 11.45 19.10
N PRO A 17 -19.16 12.11 19.87
CA PRO A 17 -18.33 11.47 20.86
C PRO A 17 -19.14 10.65 21.87
N LEU A 18 -18.67 9.46 22.21
CA LEU A 18 -19.25 8.61 23.23
C LEU A 18 -18.31 8.60 24.45
N LEU A 19 -18.83 9.05 25.61
CA LEU A 19 -18.09 9.10 26.86
C LEU A 19 -18.70 8.13 27.88
N GLY A 20 -17.87 7.55 28.75
CA GLY A 20 -18.34 6.74 29.85
C GLY A 20 -17.41 5.60 30.26
N ALA A 21 -17.98 4.63 30.97
CA ALA A 21 -17.28 3.40 31.31
C ALA A 21 -16.98 2.56 30.07
N PRO A 22 -15.86 1.82 30.06
CA PRO A 22 -15.54 0.91 28.96
C PRO A 22 -16.63 -0.18 28.84
N ARG A 23 -16.91 -0.61 27.60
CA ARG A 23 -17.84 -1.69 27.30
C ARG A 23 -17.05 -2.89 26.83
N ALA A 24 -17.32 -4.07 27.33
CA ALA A 24 -16.63 -5.32 26.97
C ALA A 24 -16.55 -5.56 25.44
N ALA A 25 -17.58 -5.17 24.71
CA ALA A 25 -17.61 -5.27 23.25
C ALA A 25 -16.54 -4.39 22.53
N LEU A 26 -15.87 -3.49 23.24
CA LEU A 26 -14.90 -2.53 22.70
C LEU A 26 -13.49 -2.70 23.32
N ASP A 27 -13.27 -3.77 24.08
CA ASP A 27 -11.98 -4.03 24.73
C ASP A 27 -10.84 -4.19 23.73
N PHE A 28 -11.14 -4.66 22.50
CA PHE A 28 -10.17 -4.76 21.41
C PHE A 28 -9.53 -3.41 21.02
N LEU A 29 -10.19 -2.28 21.32
CA LEU A 29 -9.65 -0.95 21.02
C LEU A 29 -8.50 -0.55 21.95
N PHE A 30 -8.33 -1.24 23.08
CA PHE A 30 -7.36 -0.93 24.14
C PHE A 30 -6.43 -2.10 24.45
N GLU A 31 -6.33 -3.08 23.54
CA GLU A 31 -5.45 -4.24 23.73
C GLU A 31 -4.00 -3.81 23.96
N GLY A 32 -3.35 -4.43 24.94
CA GLY A 32 -1.93 -4.17 25.29
C GLY A 32 -1.68 -2.96 26.18
N GLN A 33 -2.69 -2.14 26.53
CA GLN A 33 -2.51 -0.95 27.35
C GLN A 33 -3.14 -1.05 28.78
N GLY A 34 -3.77 -2.17 29.10
CA GLY A 34 -4.56 -2.37 30.32
C GLY A 34 -5.96 -1.76 30.21
N ALA A 35 -6.91 -2.29 31.00
CA ALA A 35 -8.30 -1.83 30.94
C ALA A 35 -8.42 -0.38 31.46
N PRO A 36 -8.93 0.58 30.67
CA PRO A 36 -9.19 1.94 31.13
C PRO A 36 -10.38 1.94 32.11
N ALA A 37 -10.42 2.91 33.05
CA ALA A 37 -11.56 3.13 33.95
C ALA A 37 -12.63 4.02 33.30
N SER A 38 -12.26 4.88 32.36
CA SER A 38 -13.19 5.67 31.52
C SER A 38 -12.65 5.81 30.10
N VAL A 39 -13.55 5.95 29.13
CA VAL A 39 -13.21 6.04 27.70
C VAL A 39 -13.94 7.21 27.02
N ALA A 40 -13.27 7.79 26.03
CA ALA A 40 -13.87 8.68 25.06
C ALA A 40 -13.63 8.13 23.65
N LEU A 41 -14.69 7.81 22.92
CA LEU A 41 -14.65 7.29 21.57
C LEU A 41 -15.11 8.40 20.62
N LEU A 42 -14.20 8.88 19.77
CA LEU A 42 -14.41 10.04 18.94
C LEU A 42 -14.50 9.61 17.48
N PRO A 43 -15.66 9.74 16.81
CA PRO A 43 -15.76 9.46 15.38
C PRO A 43 -14.98 10.50 14.59
N LEU A 44 -14.13 10.04 13.67
CA LEU A 44 -13.45 10.89 12.72
C LEU A 44 -14.29 10.95 11.45
N VAL A 45 -14.96 12.09 11.25
CA VAL A 45 -15.82 12.34 10.09
C VAL A 45 -15.26 13.50 9.29
N HIS A 46 -15.03 13.29 8.00
CA HIS A 46 -14.62 14.33 7.07
C HIS A 46 -15.54 14.32 5.84
N ARG A 47 -16.07 15.50 5.48
CA ARG A 47 -17.00 15.68 4.34
C ARG A 47 -18.20 14.73 4.37
N GLY A 48 -18.71 14.42 5.57
CA GLY A 48 -19.85 13.52 5.76
C GLY A 48 -19.51 12.03 5.72
N ALA A 49 -18.26 11.66 5.46
CA ALA A 49 -17.81 10.27 5.47
C ALA A 49 -17.11 9.91 6.79
N PHE A 50 -17.45 8.77 7.37
CA PHE A 50 -16.70 8.18 8.50
C PHE A 50 -15.40 7.60 7.99
N ILE A 51 -14.27 8.10 8.50
CA ILE A 51 -12.93 7.70 8.07
C ILE A 51 -12.13 6.97 9.15
N GLY A 52 -12.65 6.90 10.37
CA GLY A 52 -12.01 6.20 11.47
C GLY A 52 -12.52 6.64 12.84
N SER A 53 -11.84 6.23 13.89
CA SER A 53 -12.16 6.59 15.27
C SER A 53 -10.89 6.89 16.05
N LEU A 54 -10.92 7.94 16.88
CA LEU A 54 -9.88 8.24 17.86
C LEU A 54 -10.39 7.80 19.24
N ASN A 55 -9.72 6.84 19.85
CA ASN A 55 -10.16 6.23 21.10
C ASN A 55 -9.19 6.60 22.22
N LEU A 56 -9.72 7.24 23.25
CA LEU A 56 -8.96 7.69 24.42
C LEU A 56 -9.39 6.88 25.64
N GLY A 57 -8.42 6.33 26.36
CA GLY A 57 -8.64 5.65 27.64
C GLY A 57 -8.00 6.42 28.80
N SER A 58 -8.64 6.41 29.96
CA SER A 58 -8.09 6.96 31.20
C SER A 58 -8.22 5.96 32.35
N ARG A 59 -7.25 5.96 33.25
CA ARG A 59 -7.32 5.22 34.53
C ARG A 59 -8.19 5.94 35.56
N ASP A 60 -8.49 7.22 35.36
CA ASP A 60 -9.41 7.99 36.16
C ASP A 60 -10.83 7.81 35.63
N ALA A 61 -11.72 7.23 36.44
CA ALA A 61 -13.10 6.96 36.08
C ALA A 61 -13.93 8.23 35.82
N THR A 62 -13.49 9.38 36.35
CA THR A 62 -14.21 10.65 36.22
C THR A 62 -13.80 11.47 35.01
N ARG A 63 -12.66 11.15 34.36
CA ARG A 63 -12.11 11.96 33.28
C ARG A 63 -13.01 12.03 32.07
N PHE A 64 -13.64 10.95 31.70
CA PHE A 64 -14.59 10.86 30.57
C PHE A 64 -15.96 10.43 31.07
N ALA A 65 -16.49 11.17 32.08
CA ALA A 65 -17.77 10.83 32.66
C ALA A 65 -18.90 11.05 31.64
N ALA A 66 -19.91 10.17 31.67
CA ALA A 66 -21.10 10.33 30.85
C ALA A 66 -21.79 11.65 31.18
N GLY A 67 -22.16 12.43 30.15
CA GLY A 67 -22.79 13.75 30.31
C GLY A 67 -21.81 14.93 30.42
N SER A 68 -20.49 14.71 30.39
CA SER A 68 -19.52 15.80 30.29
C SER A 68 -19.63 16.49 28.94
N SER A 69 -19.25 17.81 28.87
CA SER A 69 -19.19 18.53 27.61
C SER A 69 -18.23 17.86 26.60
N THR A 70 -18.69 17.73 25.36
CA THR A 70 -17.93 17.12 24.26
C THR A 70 -17.31 18.14 23.31
N ASP A 71 -17.52 19.43 23.50
CA ASP A 71 -17.14 20.51 22.56
C ASP A 71 -15.64 20.44 22.18
N PHE A 72 -14.78 20.28 23.18
CA PHE A 72 -13.34 20.17 22.94
C PHE A 72 -13.00 18.87 22.17
N LEU A 73 -13.62 17.77 22.56
CA LEU A 73 -13.40 16.46 21.92
C LEU A 73 -13.95 16.43 20.49
N GLU A 74 -15.06 17.10 20.22
CA GLU A 74 -15.60 17.26 18.87
C GLU A 74 -14.65 18.05 17.97
N ARG A 75 -14.10 19.16 18.49
CA ARG A 75 -13.07 19.93 17.76
C ARG A 75 -11.81 19.14 17.53
N LEU A 76 -11.34 18.38 18.54
CA LEU A 76 -10.20 17.50 18.41
C LEU A 76 -10.44 16.43 17.34
N ALA A 77 -11.61 15.78 17.35
CA ALA A 77 -12.00 14.79 16.36
C ALA A 77 -12.05 15.39 14.94
N ALA A 78 -12.61 16.57 14.79
CA ALA A 78 -12.69 17.27 13.50
C ALA A 78 -11.29 17.59 12.95
N LEU A 79 -10.39 18.13 13.78
CA LEU A 79 -9.01 18.40 13.38
C LEU A 79 -8.26 17.10 13.03
N ALA A 80 -8.38 16.07 13.86
CA ALA A 80 -7.77 14.76 13.60
C ALA A 80 -8.28 14.13 12.30
N ALA A 81 -9.57 14.28 12.00
CA ALA A 81 -10.16 13.80 10.75
C ALA A 81 -9.56 14.50 9.52
N VAL A 82 -9.43 15.84 9.56
CA VAL A 82 -8.78 16.59 8.46
C VAL A 82 -7.33 16.18 8.28
N CYS A 83 -6.57 16.06 9.37
CA CYS A 83 -5.17 15.65 9.31
C CYS A 83 -5.01 14.23 8.76
N LEU A 84 -5.85 13.29 9.19
CA LEU A 84 -5.84 11.91 8.72
C LEU A 84 -6.20 11.82 7.23
N ASP A 85 -7.27 12.50 6.79
CA ASP A 85 -7.65 12.50 5.36
C ASP A 85 -6.55 13.10 4.48
N SER A 86 -5.94 14.20 4.91
CA SER A 86 -4.80 14.81 4.20
C SER A 86 -3.59 13.88 4.13
N ALA A 87 -3.25 13.20 5.22
CA ALA A 87 -2.15 12.24 5.25
C ALA A 87 -2.43 11.03 4.33
N LEU A 88 -3.65 10.49 4.37
CA LEU A 88 -4.08 9.39 3.50
C LEU A 88 -4.09 9.81 2.02
N ALA A 89 -4.56 11.01 1.69
CA ALA A 89 -4.54 11.54 0.33
C ALA A 89 -3.10 11.70 -0.18
N THR A 90 -2.21 12.23 0.64
CA THR A 90 -0.78 12.37 0.32
C THR A 90 -0.14 11.00 0.06
N GLU A 91 -0.41 10.01 0.92
CA GLU A 91 0.12 8.65 0.75
C GLU A 91 -0.46 7.96 -0.50
N ARG A 92 -1.75 8.14 -0.80
CA ARG A 92 -2.36 7.64 -2.05
C ARG A 92 -1.69 8.25 -3.28
N LEU A 93 -1.44 9.57 -3.27
CA LEU A 93 -0.71 10.25 -4.35
C LEU A 93 0.73 9.75 -4.47
N ARG A 94 1.40 9.54 -3.33
CA ARG A 94 2.75 8.97 -3.30
C ARG A 94 2.79 7.57 -3.91
N LEU A 95 1.85 6.70 -3.51
CA LEU A 95 1.76 5.33 -4.03
C LEU A 95 1.35 5.30 -5.52
N ALA A 96 0.42 6.14 -5.94
CA ALA A 96 0.05 6.29 -7.35
C ALA A 96 1.23 6.78 -8.20
N GLY A 97 2.10 7.64 -7.62
CA GLY A 97 3.33 8.09 -8.26
C GLY A 97 4.47 7.07 -8.33
N LEU A 98 4.28 5.84 -7.81
CA LEU A 98 5.29 4.77 -7.78
C LEU A 98 4.97 3.58 -8.69
N THR A 99 3.79 3.59 -9.33
CA THR A 99 3.36 2.55 -10.27
C THR A 99 3.29 3.09 -11.70
N ASP A 100 3.51 2.23 -12.67
CA ASP A 100 3.27 2.52 -14.09
C ASP A 100 1.78 2.37 -14.40
N GLY A 101 1.16 3.43 -14.88
CA GLY A 101 -0.29 3.49 -15.11
C GLY A 101 -0.81 2.54 -16.19
N LEU A 102 0.06 2.07 -17.11
CA LEU A 102 -0.32 1.12 -18.14
C LEU A 102 -0.25 -0.32 -17.66
N THR A 103 0.87 -0.70 -17.04
CA THR A 103 1.20 -2.10 -16.73
C THR A 103 0.89 -2.52 -15.30
N GLY A 104 0.72 -1.54 -14.38
CA GLY A 104 0.45 -1.79 -12.96
C GLY A 104 1.64 -2.35 -12.17
N VAL A 105 2.83 -2.51 -12.78
CA VAL A 105 4.08 -2.76 -12.07
C VAL A 105 4.66 -1.44 -11.58
N HIS A 106 5.75 -1.48 -10.83
CA HIS A 106 6.40 -0.23 -10.41
C HIS A 106 6.92 0.57 -11.60
N ASN A 107 7.04 1.89 -11.43
CA ASN A 107 7.64 2.75 -12.43
C ASN A 107 9.16 2.95 -12.17
N ARG A 108 9.83 3.60 -13.10
CA ARG A 108 11.26 3.94 -13.03
C ARG A 108 11.64 4.65 -11.72
N ARG A 109 10.81 5.60 -11.27
CA ARG A 109 11.07 6.38 -10.05
C ARG A 109 11.13 5.49 -8.80
N TYR A 110 10.22 4.54 -8.67
CA TYR A 110 10.24 3.55 -7.59
C TYR A 110 11.49 2.70 -7.65
N PHE A 111 11.84 2.19 -8.84
CA PHE A 111 13.02 1.36 -9.03
C PHE A 111 14.30 2.09 -8.61
N GLU A 112 14.49 3.35 -9.05
CA GLU A 112 15.68 4.15 -8.72
C GLU A 112 15.83 4.33 -7.19
N SER A 113 14.73 4.65 -6.49
CA SER A 113 14.74 4.76 -5.03
C SER A 113 15.05 3.41 -4.35
N ARG A 114 14.37 2.35 -4.77
CA ARG A 114 14.52 1.02 -4.18
C ARG A 114 15.90 0.42 -4.45
N CYS A 115 16.46 0.68 -5.61
CA CYS A 115 17.81 0.22 -5.97
C CYS A 115 18.87 0.79 -5.01
N LEU A 116 18.78 2.06 -4.65
CA LEU A 116 19.70 2.67 -3.68
C LEU A 116 19.60 2.02 -2.29
N GLU A 117 18.39 1.73 -1.83
CA GLU A 117 18.14 1.06 -0.55
C GLU A 117 18.70 -0.36 -0.54
N GLU A 118 18.43 -1.15 -1.60
CA GLU A 118 18.88 -2.53 -1.71
C GLU A 118 20.41 -2.65 -1.88
N VAL A 119 21.04 -1.74 -2.60
CA VAL A 119 22.51 -1.67 -2.69
C VAL A 119 23.13 -1.45 -1.31
N GLN A 120 22.55 -0.54 -0.51
CA GLN A 120 23.03 -0.31 0.85
C GLN A 120 22.78 -1.52 1.76
N ALA A 121 21.62 -2.17 1.63
CA ALA A 121 21.29 -3.38 2.38
C ALA A 121 22.24 -4.53 2.03
N ALA A 122 22.48 -4.78 0.75
CA ALA A 122 23.38 -5.81 0.26
C ALA A 122 24.83 -5.61 0.76
N ARG A 123 25.32 -4.36 0.77
CA ARG A 123 26.63 -4.01 1.33
C ARG A 123 26.73 -4.33 2.82
N ARG A 124 25.69 -4.03 3.61
CA ARG A 124 25.67 -4.32 5.05
C ARG A 124 25.57 -5.80 5.35
N SER A 125 24.69 -6.52 4.66
CA SER A 125 24.42 -7.95 4.86
C SER A 125 25.43 -8.86 4.18
N LYS A 126 26.21 -8.34 3.22
CA LYS A 126 27.10 -9.09 2.32
C LYS A 126 26.36 -10.15 1.49
N LEU A 127 25.05 -9.95 1.29
CA LEU A 127 24.25 -10.79 0.41
C LEU A 127 24.30 -10.28 -1.04
N PRO A 128 24.20 -11.17 -2.03
CA PRO A 128 24.23 -10.80 -3.43
C PRO A 128 22.97 -10.01 -3.80
N LEU A 129 23.12 -9.07 -4.70
CA LEU A 129 22.04 -8.30 -5.31
C LEU A 129 22.23 -8.33 -6.82
N VAL A 130 21.19 -8.72 -7.56
CA VAL A 130 21.22 -8.72 -9.03
C VAL A 130 20.19 -7.77 -9.59
N CYS A 131 20.56 -7.03 -10.60
CA CYS A 131 19.66 -6.23 -11.44
C CYS A 131 19.62 -6.85 -12.84
N LEU A 132 18.41 -7.07 -13.36
CA LEU A 132 18.18 -7.55 -14.72
C LEU A 132 17.46 -6.45 -15.51
N LEU A 133 17.91 -6.21 -16.73
CA LEU A 133 17.21 -5.38 -17.71
C LEU A 133 16.62 -6.27 -18.79
N LEU A 134 15.35 -6.09 -19.10
CA LEU A 134 14.63 -6.82 -20.13
C LEU A 134 14.03 -5.83 -21.12
N ASP A 135 14.05 -6.19 -22.39
CA ASP A 135 13.45 -5.43 -23.48
C ASP A 135 12.49 -6.34 -24.28
N VAL A 136 11.39 -5.78 -24.76
CA VAL A 136 10.41 -6.54 -25.55
C VAL A 136 10.82 -6.54 -27.02
N ASP A 137 11.35 -7.67 -27.48
CA ASP A 137 11.82 -7.83 -28.84
C ASP A 137 10.78 -7.41 -29.89
N HIS A 138 11.21 -6.62 -30.85
CA HIS A 138 10.40 -6.16 -31.98
C HIS A 138 9.13 -5.35 -31.60
N PHE A 139 9.09 -4.72 -30.43
CA PHE A 139 7.92 -3.99 -29.94
C PHE A 139 7.45 -2.90 -30.93
N LYS A 140 8.38 -2.18 -31.52
CA LYS A 140 8.05 -1.20 -32.56
C LYS A 140 7.29 -1.83 -33.72
N ARG A 141 7.70 -3.02 -34.19
CA ARG A 141 7.02 -3.73 -35.28
C ARG A 141 5.58 -4.12 -34.89
N ILE A 142 5.34 -4.47 -33.65
CA ILE A 142 4.00 -4.76 -33.14
C ILE A 142 3.13 -3.50 -33.26
N ASN A 143 3.64 -2.35 -32.79
CA ASN A 143 2.93 -1.08 -32.90
C ASN A 143 2.66 -0.67 -34.34
N ASP A 144 3.67 -0.80 -35.22
CA ASP A 144 3.56 -0.40 -36.60
C ASP A 144 2.56 -1.29 -37.40
N THR A 145 2.42 -2.57 -37.00
CA THR A 145 1.54 -3.54 -37.68
C THR A 145 0.12 -3.54 -37.11
N HIS A 146 -0.03 -3.43 -35.78
CA HIS A 146 -1.30 -3.66 -35.10
C HIS A 146 -1.81 -2.43 -34.34
N GLY A 147 -1.06 -1.33 -34.36
CA GLY A 147 -1.38 -0.09 -33.67
C GLY A 147 -1.00 -0.08 -32.17
N HIS A 148 -0.94 1.12 -31.61
CA HIS A 148 -0.57 1.34 -30.21
C HIS A 148 -1.43 0.59 -29.18
N PRO A 149 -2.78 0.43 -29.38
CA PRO A 149 -3.59 -0.34 -28.43
C PRO A 149 -3.15 -1.81 -28.31
N ALA A 150 -2.67 -2.42 -29.41
CA ALA A 150 -2.12 -3.78 -29.37
C ALA A 150 -0.79 -3.82 -28.62
N GLY A 151 0.11 -2.87 -28.86
CA GLY A 151 1.35 -2.73 -28.09
C GLY A 151 1.10 -2.56 -26.59
N ASP A 152 0.11 -1.75 -26.24
CA ASP A 152 -0.30 -1.55 -24.84
C ASP A 152 -0.80 -2.87 -24.20
N ALA A 153 -1.56 -3.67 -24.94
CA ALA A 153 -2.02 -4.98 -24.48
C ALA A 153 -0.84 -5.94 -24.26
N VAL A 154 0.13 -5.95 -25.19
CA VAL A 154 1.38 -6.72 -25.07
C VAL A 154 2.16 -6.32 -23.82
N LEU A 155 2.36 -5.03 -23.55
CA LEU A 155 3.08 -4.56 -22.37
C LEU A 155 2.39 -4.95 -21.06
N ARG A 156 1.06 -4.85 -20.98
CA ARG A 156 0.29 -5.31 -19.82
C ARG A 156 0.46 -6.81 -19.61
N TYR A 157 0.44 -7.56 -20.69
CA TYR A 157 0.58 -9.01 -20.65
C TYR A 157 1.97 -9.44 -20.19
N VAL A 158 3.02 -8.88 -20.79
CA VAL A 158 4.42 -9.12 -20.42
C VAL A 158 4.67 -8.79 -18.95
N ALA A 159 4.23 -7.62 -18.48
CA ALA A 159 4.36 -7.21 -17.08
C ALA A 159 3.73 -8.22 -16.11
N ARG A 160 2.55 -8.74 -16.45
CA ARG A 160 1.86 -9.77 -15.65
C ARG A 160 2.64 -11.09 -15.63
N LEU A 161 3.17 -11.52 -16.76
CA LEU A 161 3.97 -12.74 -16.85
C LEU A 161 5.26 -12.62 -16.05
N ILE A 162 5.98 -11.50 -16.15
CA ILE A 162 7.19 -11.24 -15.37
C ILE A 162 6.85 -11.30 -13.88
N ARG A 163 5.83 -10.56 -13.44
CA ARG A 163 5.44 -10.49 -12.02
C ARG A 163 5.08 -11.86 -11.45
N ALA A 164 4.46 -12.74 -12.23
CA ALA A 164 4.12 -14.10 -11.81
C ALA A 164 5.34 -15.01 -11.58
N GLN A 165 6.52 -14.65 -12.10
CA GLN A 165 7.76 -15.40 -11.91
C GLN A 165 8.59 -14.92 -10.71
N LEU A 166 8.18 -13.85 -10.04
CA LEU A 166 8.94 -13.18 -9.00
C LEU A 166 8.36 -13.45 -7.61
N ARG A 167 9.22 -13.35 -6.59
CA ARG A 167 8.85 -13.44 -5.18
C ARG A 167 8.35 -12.08 -4.66
N GLY A 168 7.74 -12.05 -3.49
CA GLY A 168 7.31 -10.81 -2.86
C GLY A 168 8.43 -9.83 -2.50
N SER A 169 9.68 -10.32 -2.34
CA SER A 169 10.87 -9.50 -2.10
C SER A 169 11.46 -8.90 -3.37
N ASP A 170 11.15 -9.47 -4.54
CA ASP A 170 11.70 -9.03 -5.81
C ASP A 170 10.90 -7.84 -6.34
N VAL A 171 11.60 -6.95 -7.03
CA VAL A 171 10.99 -5.77 -7.63
C VAL A 171 10.96 -5.93 -9.15
N VAL A 172 9.83 -5.59 -9.76
CA VAL A 172 9.72 -5.36 -11.20
C VAL A 172 9.20 -3.95 -11.45
N ALA A 173 9.84 -3.23 -12.36
CA ALA A 173 9.42 -1.90 -12.77
C ALA A 173 9.50 -1.76 -14.30
N ARG A 174 8.62 -0.94 -14.86
CA ARG A 174 8.75 -0.44 -16.23
C ARG A 174 9.71 0.73 -16.22
N TYR A 175 10.85 0.57 -16.91
CA TYR A 175 11.94 1.54 -16.89
C TYR A 175 11.86 2.53 -18.05
N GLY A 176 11.40 2.06 -19.21
CA GLY A 176 11.20 2.82 -20.43
C GLY A 176 9.93 2.41 -21.17
N GLY A 177 9.87 2.73 -22.45
CA GLY A 177 8.72 2.42 -23.28
C GLY A 177 8.38 0.93 -23.33
N GLU A 178 9.36 0.10 -23.63
CA GLU A 178 9.25 -1.36 -23.76
C GLU A 178 10.23 -2.11 -22.84
N GLU A 179 10.91 -1.36 -21.95
CA GLU A 179 11.95 -1.87 -21.07
C GLU A 179 11.40 -2.13 -19.67
N PHE A 180 11.74 -3.29 -19.13
CA PHE A 180 11.47 -3.68 -17.75
C PHE A 180 12.77 -3.92 -17.01
N VAL A 181 12.81 -3.57 -15.75
CA VAL A 181 13.95 -3.80 -14.86
C VAL A 181 13.50 -4.58 -13.64
N LEU A 182 14.32 -5.55 -13.24
CA LEU A 182 14.09 -6.36 -12.05
C LEU A 182 15.23 -6.14 -11.06
N LEU A 183 14.88 -6.12 -9.78
CA LEU A 183 15.84 -6.10 -8.70
C LEU A 183 15.59 -7.33 -7.82
N LEU A 184 16.64 -8.17 -7.68
CA LEU A 184 16.57 -9.46 -7.03
C LEU A 184 17.48 -9.47 -5.79
N PRO A 185 16.96 -9.08 -4.60
CA PRO A 185 17.74 -9.09 -3.37
C PRO A 185 18.10 -10.51 -2.94
N ALA A 186 19.25 -10.67 -2.27
CA ALA A 186 19.75 -11.93 -1.73
C ALA A 186 19.73 -13.10 -2.75
N THR A 187 19.97 -12.79 -4.03
CA THR A 187 19.87 -13.73 -5.14
C THR A 187 21.24 -13.86 -5.82
N PRO A 188 21.87 -15.06 -5.82
CA PRO A 188 23.12 -15.27 -6.51
C PRO A 188 22.94 -15.21 -8.04
N LEU A 189 24.02 -14.88 -8.76
CA LEU A 189 23.95 -14.69 -10.22
C LEU A 189 23.41 -15.92 -10.96
N SER A 190 23.77 -17.14 -10.53
CA SER A 190 23.26 -18.37 -11.13
C SER A 190 21.74 -18.48 -11.05
N ALA A 191 21.16 -18.20 -9.88
CA ALA A 191 19.71 -18.21 -9.71
C ALA A 191 19.02 -17.07 -10.48
N ALA A 192 19.66 -15.89 -10.59
CA ALA A 192 19.15 -14.80 -11.40
C ALA A 192 19.11 -15.14 -12.89
N LEU A 193 20.10 -15.85 -13.41
CA LEU A 193 20.11 -16.35 -14.79
C LEU A 193 18.98 -17.36 -15.04
N GLU A 194 18.70 -18.25 -14.08
CA GLU A 194 17.57 -19.17 -14.16
C GLU A 194 16.22 -18.43 -14.18
N ILE A 195 16.07 -17.37 -13.36
CA ILE A 195 14.88 -16.52 -13.35
C ILE A 195 14.72 -15.82 -14.71
N ALA A 196 15.79 -15.23 -15.24
CA ALA A 196 15.78 -14.55 -16.53
C ALA A 196 15.36 -15.49 -17.67
N GLU A 197 15.96 -16.70 -17.72
CA GLU A 197 15.64 -17.69 -18.75
C GLU A 197 14.21 -18.25 -18.60
N ARG A 198 13.71 -18.41 -17.37
CA ARG A 198 12.33 -18.81 -17.11
C ARG A 198 11.35 -17.74 -17.60
N ILE A 199 11.62 -16.46 -17.33
CA ILE A 199 10.81 -15.34 -17.82
C ILE A 199 10.81 -15.34 -19.35
N ARG A 200 11.97 -15.43 -19.97
CA ARG A 200 12.11 -15.45 -21.44
C ARG A 200 11.28 -16.58 -22.06
N ARG A 201 11.39 -17.82 -21.52
CA ARG A 201 10.63 -18.97 -22.00
C ARG A 201 9.13 -18.82 -21.84
N VAL A 202 8.69 -18.31 -20.69
CA VAL A 202 7.26 -18.10 -20.43
C VAL A 202 6.69 -17.08 -21.40
N ILE A 203 7.39 -15.99 -21.68
CA ILE A 203 6.95 -14.98 -22.65
C ILE A 203 6.97 -15.56 -24.08
N ALA A 204 8.04 -16.25 -24.48
CA ALA A 204 8.18 -16.81 -25.83
C ALA A 204 7.18 -17.94 -26.12
N ALA A 205 6.70 -18.67 -25.12
CA ALA A 205 5.74 -19.76 -25.28
C ALA A 205 4.29 -19.27 -25.46
N GLN A 206 4.03 -17.99 -25.27
CA GLN A 206 2.68 -17.46 -25.35
C GLN A 206 2.40 -16.88 -26.74
N SER A 207 1.26 -17.28 -27.32
CA SER A 207 0.68 -16.53 -28.43
C SER A 207 0.14 -15.21 -27.86
N MET A 208 0.66 -14.08 -28.32
CA MET A 208 0.16 -12.78 -27.89
C MET A 208 -1.29 -12.60 -28.36
N PRO A 209 -2.15 -12.00 -27.52
CA PRO A 209 -3.56 -11.79 -27.87
C PRO A 209 -3.74 -10.84 -29.05
#